data_73a248d8a62554e09c9f72001d57329f
#
_entry.id   73a248d8a62554e09c9f72001d57329f
#
_cell.length_a   1.000
_cell.length_b   1.000
_cell.length_c   1.000
_cell.angle_alpha   90.00
_cell.angle_beta   90.00
_cell.angle_gamma   90.00
#
_symmetry.space_group_name_H-M   'P 1'
#
loop_
_entity.id
_entity.type
_entity.pdbx_description
1 polymer ?
#
loop_
_entity_poly.entity_id
_entity_poly.type
_entity_poly.pdbx_seq_one_letter_code
_entity_poly.pdbx_strand_id
1 'polypeptide(L)'
;SKKSGFECFSYLTNFLQSNHNVHNIENVPKSGPIILAGNHPTGLTDGIVMFDVLKERRPDYTLYANSDMIKIAKGFQDIIIPVDWNEKNKSSEKSRMILKLTKDTLTKNKALLVFPSSRLSKRKGLHLYERPWVATIIKLSMKFNAPIIPFHMSGSNSLLFYVLEIFNTELKDISLFKELINKKNIKYNIKFGKPIKPFSVGHDFEKETKKIQNYVEYTLGRPPSIFKIF
;
A
#
# COMPACT_ATOMS: atom_id res chain seq x y z
N SER A 1 -12.70 16.30 21.18
CA SER A 1 -13.22 15.04 20.62
C SER A 1 -12.09 14.32 19.91
N LYS A 2 -11.94 13.02 20.12
CA LYS A 2 -10.96 12.21 19.40
C LYS A 2 -11.46 12.03 17.97
N LYS A 3 -10.72 12.54 16.99
CA LYS A 3 -11.02 12.32 15.58
C LYS A 3 -10.92 10.83 15.26
N SER A 4 -11.85 10.33 14.44
CA SER A 4 -11.80 8.97 13.88
C SER A 4 -10.67 8.81 12.88
N GLY A 5 -10.32 7.58 12.52
CA GLY A 5 -9.32 7.31 11.48
C GLY A 5 -9.72 7.92 10.14
N PHE A 6 -11.00 7.85 9.80
CA PHE A 6 -11.53 8.49 8.59
C PHE A 6 -11.32 10.01 8.58
N GLU A 7 -11.62 10.70 9.68
CA GLU A 7 -11.39 12.15 9.80
C GLU A 7 -9.91 12.51 9.74
N CYS A 8 -9.03 11.68 10.34
CA CYS A 8 -7.59 11.90 10.29
C CYS A 8 -7.07 11.79 8.84
N PHE A 9 -7.46 10.75 8.11
CA PHE A 9 -7.07 10.60 6.70
C PHE A 9 -7.70 11.67 5.82
N SER A 10 -8.97 12.04 6.03
CA SER A 10 -9.62 13.14 5.30
C SER A 10 -8.89 14.48 5.50
N TYR A 11 -8.39 14.74 6.70
CA TYR A 11 -7.56 15.93 6.94
C TYR A 11 -6.26 15.89 6.12
N LEU A 12 -5.59 14.73 6.06
CA LEU A 12 -4.36 14.57 5.30
C LEU A 12 -4.59 14.67 3.79
N THR A 13 -5.70 14.14 3.25
CA THR A 13 -6.03 14.28 1.84
C THR A 13 -6.33 15.74 1.47
N ASN A 14 -7.05 16.45 2.33
CA ASN A 14 -7.30 17.88 2.16
C ASN A 14 -6.01 18.71 2.22
N PHE A 15 -5.05 18.30 3.06
CA PHE A 15 -3.73 18.95 3.12
C PHE A 15 -2.92 18.71 1.84
N LEU A 16 -2.90 17.48 1.33
CA LEU A 16 -2.15 17.11 0.14
C LEU A 16 -2.72 17.72 -1.14
N GLN A 17 -4.04 17.83 -1.25
CA GLN A 17 -4.73 18.32 -2.46
C GLN A 17 -4.20 17.64 -3.73
N SER A 18 -3.89 16.35 -3.64
CA SER A 18 -3.35 15.59 -4.75
C SER A 18 -4.41 15.29 -5.80
N ASN A 19 -4.00 15.31 -7.07
CA ASN A 19 -4.86 14.93 -8.19
C ASN A 19 -4.65 13.46 -8.52
N HIS A 20 -5.73 12.73 -8.75
CA HIS A 20 -5.67 11.30 -9.04
C HIS A 20 -6.21 11.00 -10.43
N ASN A 21 -5.37 10.38 -11.25
CA ASN A 21 -5.80 9.77 -12.51
C ASN A 21 -5.95 8.27 -12.26
N VAL A 22 -7.19 7.84 -12.02
CA VAL A 22 -7.51 6.47 -11.60
C VAL A 22 -8.04 5.69 -12.78
N HIS A 23 -7.44 4.53 -13.05
CA HIS A 23 -7.84 3.62 -14.12
C HIS A 23 -8.33 2.30 -13.56
N ASN A 24 -9.41 1.79 -14.14
CA ASN A 24 -10.01 0.49 -13.87
C ASN A 24 -10.43 0.32 -12.39
N ILE A 25 -10.95 1.36 -11.76
CA ILE A 25 -11.45 1.32 -10.39
C ILE A 25 -12.61 0.31 -10.24
N GLU A 26 -13.31 0.02 -11.33
CA GLU A 26 -14.36 -1.00 -11.40
C GLU A 26 -13.86 -2.40 -11.06
N ASN A 27 -12.57 -2.68 -11.21
CA ASN A 27 -11.94 -3.94 -10.79
C ASN A 27 -11.87 -4.11 -9.26
N VAL A 28 -12.09 -3.05 -8.49
CA VAL A 28 -12.20 -3.11 -7.04
C VAL A 28 -13.65 -3.41 -6.66
N PRO A 29 -14.00 -4.60 -6.14
CA PRO A 29 -15.36 -4.91 -5.70
C PRO A 29 -15.84 -3.96 -4.61
N LYS A 30 -17.11 -3.55 -4.68
CA LYS A 30 -17.70 -2.64 -3.68
C LYS A 30 -17.92 -3.29 -2.32
N SER A 31 -17.95 -4.62 -2.24
CA SER A 31 -18.16 -5.40 -1.02
C SER A 31 -17.45 -6.74 -1.10
N GLY A 32 -17.44 -7.47 0.00
CA GLY A 32 -16.76 -8.76 0.15
C GLY A 32 -15.28 -8.61 0.55
N PRO A 33 -14.65 -9.69 1.04
CA PRO A 33 -13.25 -9.65 1.44
C PRO A 33 -12.37 -9.53 0.21
N ILE A 34 -11.44 -8.57 0.22
CA ILE A 34 -10.44 -8.39 -0.83
C ILE A 34 -9.09 -8.01 -0.24
N ILE A 35 -8.03 -8.31 -0.95
CA ILE A 35 -6.67 -7.86 -0.64
C ILE A 35 -6.20 -6.97 -1.78
N LEU A 36 -6.05 -5.67 -1.51
CA LEU A 36 -5.42 -4.73 -2.42
C LEU A 36 -3.91 -4.81 -2.23
N ALA A 37 -3.17 -5.15 -3.28
CA ALA A 37 -1.72 -5.32 -3.21
C ALA A 37 -1.01 -4.52 -4.30
N GLY A 38 -0.09 -3.63 -3.91
CA GLY A 38 0.59 -2.76 -4.87
C GLY A 38 1.99 -2.36 -4.47
N ASN A 39 2.65 -1.61 -5.37
CA ASN A 39 3.97 -1.03 -5.13
C ASN A 39 3.92 0.10 -4.10
N HIS A 40 5.08 0.41 -3.51
CA HIS A 40 5.21 1.38 -2.40
C HIS A 40 6.24 2.47 -2.72
N PRO A 41 5.96 3.38 -3.66
CA PRO A 41 6.95 4.31 -4.20
C PRO A 41 7.33 5.46 -3.27
N THR A 42 6.37 6.00 -2.48
CA THR A 42 6.57 7.23 -1.73
C THR A 42 6.40 7.12 -0.21
N GLY A 43 5.87 6.01 0.27
CA GLY A 43 5.72 5.72 1.69
C GLY A 43 4.42 6.24 2.29
N LEU A 44 4.52 7.13 3.27
CA LEU A 44 3.35 7.64 4.00
C LEU A 44 2.25 8.18 3.06
N THR A 45 2.65 8.85 2.01
CA THR A 45 1.72 9.44 1.03
C THR A 45 0.93 8.38 0.27
N ASP A 46 1.50 7.20 0.03
CA ASP A 46 0.81 6.13 -0.71
C ASP A 46 -0.47 5.68 0.00
N GLY A 47 -0.40 5.54 1.33
CA GLY A 47 -1.57 5.21 2.15
C GLY A 47 -2.64 6.32 2.12
N ILE A 48 -2.23 7.59 2.13
CA ILE A 48 -3.15 8.74 2.09
C ILE A 48 -3.83 8.85 0.72
N VAL A 49 -3.07 8.69 -0.36
CA VAL A 49 -3.60 8.69 -1.73
C VAL A 49 -4.57 7.54 -1.95
N MET A 50 -4.22 6.34 -1.48
CA MET A 50 -5.12 5.19 -1.59
C MET A 50 -6.39 5.36 -0.74
N PHE A 51 -6.31 6.04 0.41
CA PHE A 51 -7.52 6.41 1.15
C PHE A 51 -8.43 7.30 0.30
N ASP A 52 -7.89 8.35 -0.30
CA ASP A 52 -8.68 9.28 -1.10
C ASP A 52 -9.36 8.60 -2.30
N VAL A 53 -8.66 7.70 -2.96
CA VAL A 53 -9.17 6.91 -4.10
C VAL A 53 -10.25 5.89 -3.68
N LEU A 54 -10.11 5.31 -2.48
CA LEU A 54 -10.97 4.20 -2.04
C LEU A 54 -12.14 4.63 -1.15
N LYS A 55 -12.10 5.81 -0.52
CA LYS A 55 -13.03 6.22 0.54
C LYS A 55 -14.51 6.14 0.16
N GLU A 56 -14.87 6.34 -1.12
CA GLU A 56 -16.24 6.24 -1.58
C GLU A 56 -16.61 4.82 -2.03
N ARG A 57 -15.63 4.07 -2.56
CA ARG A 57 -15.88 2.72 -3.09
C ARG A 57 -15.75 1.64 -2.03
N ARG A 58 -14.81 1.78 -1.11
CA ARG A 58 -14.50 0.83 -0.03
C ARG A 58 -14.15 1.61 1.25
N PRO A 59 -15.14 2.30 1.85
CA PRO A 59 -14.92 3.04 3.10
C PRO A 59 -14.54 2.13 4.27
N ASP A 60 -14.74 0.83 4.12
CA ASP A 60 -14.51 -0.24 5.08
C ASP A 60 -13.07 -0.80 5.08
N TYR A 61 -12.16 -0.26 4.25
CA TYR A 61 -10.83 -0.81 4.16
C TYR A 61 -9.98 -0.55 5.40
N THR A 62 -9.00 -1.44 5.62
CA THR A 62 -7.90 -1.26 6.56
C THR A 62 -6.57 -1.40 5.82
N LEU A 63 -5.50 -0.83 6.38
CA LEU A 63 -4.17 -0.95 5.78
C LEU A 63 -3.10 -1.35 6.81
N TYR A 64 -2.08 -2.08 6.35
CA TYR A 64 -0.86 -2.27 7.13
C TYR A 64 -0.02 -1.01 7.05
N ALA A 65 0.29 -0.42 8.20
CA ALA A 65 1.20 0.71 8.29
C ALA A 65 2.04 0.65 9.56
N ASN A 66 3.11 1.46 9.60
CA ASN A 66 3.98 1.55 10.76
C ASN A 66 3.19 1.93 12.01
N SER A 67 3.44 1.23 13.11
CA SER A 67 2.83 1.46 14.41
C SER A 67 3.01 2.91 14.93
N ASP A 68 4.05 3.60 14.49
CA ASP A 68 4.30 5.00 14.85
C ASP A 68 3.19 5.95 14.36
N MET A 69 2.45 5.58 13.32
CA MET A 69 1.31 6.38 12.84
C MET A 69 0.23 6.55 13.93
N ILE A 70 0.00 5.51 14.75
CA ILE A 70 -0.97 5.58 15.85
C ILE A 70 -0.51 6.55 16.95
N LYS A 71 0.83 6.75 17.12
CA LYS A 71 1.37 7.74 18.06
C LYS A 71 1.09 9.17 17.61
N ILE A 72 1.03 9.41 16.30
CA ILE A 72 0.71 10.73 15.72
C ILE A 72 -0.76 11.09 15.99
N ALA A 73 -1.68 10.16 15.74
CA ALA A 73 -3.09 10.35 16.02
C ALA A 73 -3.74 9.00 16.37
N LYS A 74 -4.31 8.93 17.58
CA LYS A 74 -4.97 7.70 18.07
C LYS A 74 -6.10 7.20 17.16
N GLY A 75 -6.78 8.10 16.44
CA GLY A 75 -7.84 7.73 15.51
C GLY A 75 -7.37 6.79 14.39
N PHE A 76 -6.11 6.81 14.01
CA PHE A 76 -5.59 5.90 12.99
C PHE A 76 -5.76 4.41 13.33
N GLN A 77 -5.91 4.04 14.60
CA GLN A 77 -6.19 2.66 15.03
C GLN A 77 -7.48 2.07 14.43
N ASP A 78 -8.41 2.91 13.95
CA ASP A 78 -9.67 2.46 13.34
C ASP A 78 -9.46 1.90 11.92
N ILE A 79 -8.37 2.33 11.26
CA ILE A 79 -8.08 1.99 9.85
C ILE A 79 -6.75 1.24 9.72
N ILE A 80 -5.78 1.52 10.59
CA ILE A 80 -4.44 0.96 10.50
C ILE A 80 -4.34 -0.33 11.32
N ILE A 81 -3.85 -1.39 10.69
CA ILE A 81 -3.29 -2.56 11.36
C ILE A 81 -1.80 -2.27 11.57
N PRO A 82 -1.38 -2.02 12.82
CA PRO A 82 -0.02 -1.57 13.10
C PRO A 82 0.99 -2.70 12.93
N VAL A 83 2.00 -2.46 12.10
CA VAL A 83 3.11 -3.38 11.88
C VAL A 83 4.44 -2.71 12.24
N ASP A 84 5.35 -3.47 12.81
CA ASP A 84 6.72 -3.04 13.08
C ASP A 84 7.67 -3.69 12.07
N TRP A 85 8.40 -2.85 11.36
CA TRP A 85 9.40 -3.29 10.38
C TRP A 85 10.74 -3.63 11.03
N ASN A 86 10.99 -3.09 12.23
CA ASN A 86 12.20 -3.37 12.99
C ASN A 86 12.05 -4.70 13.73
N GLU A 87 12.93 -5.64 13.44
CA GLU A 87 12.91 -6.97 14.07
C GLU A 87 13.04 -6.94 15.60
N LYS A 88 13.78 -5.97 16.12
CA LYS A 88 13.92 -5.75 17.57
C LYS A 88 12.61 -5.45 18.28
N ASN A 89 11.63 -4.91 17.54
CA ASN A 89 10.32 -4.54 18.08
C ASN A 89 9.25 -5.64 17.87
N LYS A 90 9.61 -6.74 17.22
CA LYS A 90 8.71 -7.87 17.03
C LYS A 90 8.55 -8.64 18.34
N SER A 91 7.30 -8.87 18.75
CA SER A 91 6.95 -9.76 19.84
C SER A 91 5.85 -10.72 19.41
N SER A 92 5.74 -11.84 20.09
CA SER A 92 4.67 -12.82 19.86
C SER A 92 3.28 -12.19 20.08
N GLU A 93 3.17 -11.28 21.04
CA GLU A 93 1.92 -10.56 21.33
C GLU A 93 1.51 -9.64 20.18
N LYS A 94 2.43 -8.81 19.67
CA LYS A 94 2.19 -7.94 18.50
C LYS A 94 1.83 -8.77 17.28
N SER A 95 2.52 -9.87 17.04
CA SER A 95 2.21 -10.77 15.92
C SER A 95 0.81 -11.37 16.03
N ARG A 96 0.39 -11.79 17.22
CA ARG A 96 -0.98 -12.28 17.47
C ARG A 96 -2.02 -11.17 17.25
N MET A 97 -1.74 -9.95 17.71
CA MET A 97 -2.63 -8.79 17.48
C MET A 97 -2.81 -8.51 16.00
N ILE A 98 -1.72 -8.44 15.22
CA ILE A 98 -1.77 -8.23 13.77
C ILE A 98 -2.61 -9.34 13.11
N LEU A 99 -2.37 -10.60 13.45
CA LEU A 99 -3.14 -11.73 12.92
C LEU A 99 -4.63 -11.64 13.28
N LYS A 100 -4.97 -11.21 14.50
CA LYS A 100 -6.35 -11.01 14.95
C LYS A 100 -7.02 -9.89 14.13
N LEU A 101 -6.39 -8.72 14.02
CA LEU A 101 -6.94 -7.59 13.26
C LEU A 101 -7.11 -7.93 11.78
N THR A 102 -6.15 -8.64 11.20
CA THR A 102 -6.24 -9.13 9.81
C THR A 102 -7.39 -10.10 9.62
N LYS A 103 -7.54 -11.06 10.54
CA LYS A 103 -8.67 -11.99 10.54
C LYS A 103 -9.99 -11.23 10.63
N ASP A 104 -10.11 -10.31 11.59
CA ASP A 104 -11.33 -9.52 11.80
C ASP A 104 -11.68 -8.69 10.56
N THR A 105 -10.69 -8.12 9.88
CA THR A 105 -10.89 -7.40 8.62
C THR A 105 -11.50 -8.30 7.54
N LEU A 106 -10.86 -9.41 7.24
CA LEU A 106 -11.27 -10.27 6.12
C LEU A 106 -12.54 -11.08 6.42
N THR A 107 -12.73 -11.55 7.65
CA THR A 107 -13.97 -12.27 8.05
C THR A 107 -15.20 -11.35 8.12
N LYS A 108 -15.00 -10.05 8.34
CA LYS A 108 -16.06 -9.03 8.26
C LYS A 108 -16.29 -8.49 6.85
N ASN A 109 -15.79 -9.19 5.83
CA ASN A 109 -15.93 -8.82 4.42
C ASN A 109 -15.35 -7.44 4.06
N LYS A 110 -14.34 -6.97 4.82
CA LYS A 110 -13.66 -5.70 4.56
C LYS A 110 -12.52 -5.85 3.57
N ALA A 111 -12.04 -4.72 3.04
CA ALA A 111 -10.85 -4.66 2.21
C ALA A 111 -9.58 -4.51 3.06
N LEU A 112 -8.53 -5.23 2.70
CA LEU A 112 -7.20 -5.11 3.28
C LEU A 112 -6.23 -4.52 2.24
N LEU A 113 -5.68 -3.34 2.50
CA LEU A 113 -4.63 -2.73 1.68
C LEU A 113 -3.26 -3.14 2.22
N VAL A 114 -2.42 -3.65 1.34
CA VAL A 114 -1.07 -4.13 1.65
C VAL A 114 -0.07 -3.60 0.63
N PHE A 115 1.09 -3.19 1.12
CA PHE A 115 2.29 -2.98 0.32
C PHE A 115 3.25 -4.15 0.60
N PRO A 116 3.24 -5.22 -0.24
CA PRO A 116 3.84 -6.51 0.16
C PRO A 116 5.35 -6.50 0.26
N SER A 117 6.03 -5.51 -0.32
CA SER A 117 7.47 -5.29 -0.14
C SER A 117 7.83 -4.91 1.30
N SER A 118 6.85 -4.47 2.09
CA SER A 118 7.01 -4.01 3.48
C SER A 118 8.00 -2.86 3.66
N ARG A 119 8.54 -2.34 2.59
CA ARG A 119 9.49 -1.21 2.55
C ARG A 119 9.31 -0.42 1.27
N LEU A 120 9.77 0.82 1.31
CA LEU A 120 9.77 1.71 0.14
C LEU A 120 10.60 1.17 -1.01
N SER A 121 10.15 1.48 -2.24
CA SER A 121 10.91 1.23 -3.46
C SER A 121 12.30 1.87 -3.38
N LYS A 122 13.30 1.17 -3.90
CA LYS A 122 14.67 1.69 -4.02
C LYS A 122 14.87 2.36 -5.37
N ARG A 123 15.75 3.36 -5.39
CA ARG A 123 16.18 4.01 -6.62
C ARG A 123 17.51 3.43 -7.12
N LYS A 124 17.57 3.13 -8.42
CA LYS A 124 18.82 2.80 -9.12
C LYS A 124 18.87 3.62 -10.42
N GLY A 125 19.73 4.60 -10.46
CA GLY A 125 19.75 5.59 -11.53
C GLY A 125 18.44 6.39 -11.60
N LEU A 126 17.74 6.35 -12.73
CA LEU A 126 16.46 7.03 -12.94
C LEU A 126 15.24 6.14 -12.63
N HIS A 127 15.45 4.86 -12.32
CA HIS A 127 14.36 3.90 -12.13
C HIS A 127 14.13 3.58 -10.65
N LEU A 128 12.86 3.38 -10.29
CA LEU A 128 12.45 2.83 -9.01
C LEU A 128 12.25 1.33 -9.16
N TYR A 129 12.70 0.58 -8.15
CA TYR A 129 12.55 -0.86 -8.07
C TYR A 129 11.87 -1.22 -6.75
N GLU A 130 10.81 -2.02 -6.85
CA GLU A 130 10.21 -2.62 -5.68
C GLU A 130 11.17 -3.64 -5.04
N ARG A 131 11.16 -3.67 -3.71
CA ARG A 131 11.81 -4.76 -2.99
C ARG A 131 11.01 -6.06 -3.20
N PRO A 132 11.62 -7.23 -3.02
CA PRO A 132 10.89 -8.49 -3.14
C PRO A 132 9.64 -8.51 -2.26
N TRP A 133 8.53 -8.92 -2.84
CA TRP A 133 7.27 -9.04 -2.12
C TRP A 133 7.27 -10.31 -1.27
N VAL A 134 6.66 -10.23 -0.08
CA VAL A 134 6.47 -11.37 0.82
C VAL A 134 5.19 -12.13 0.46
N ALA A 135 5.24 -13.46 0.55
CA ALA A 135 4.15 -14.35 0.17
C ALA A 135 2.91 -14.30 1.09
N THR A 136 2.91 -13.42 2.06
CA THR A 136 1.79 -13.27 3.01
C THR A 136 0.46 -12.99 2.29
N ILE A 137 0.47 -12.22 1.19
CA ILE A 137 -0.75 -11.91 0.42
C ILE A 137 -1.39 -13.16 -0.18
N ILE A 138 -0.58 -14.12 -0.66
CA ILE A 138 -1.09 -15.39 -1.20
C ILE A 138 -1.69 -16.25 -0.08
N LYS A 139 -0.98 -16.36 1.05
CA LYS A 139 -1.45 -17.12 2.23
C LYS A 139 -2.76 -16.57 2.77
N LEU A 140 -2.90 -15.24 2.84
CA LEU A 140 -4.14 -14.58 3.27
C LEU A 140 -5.26 -14.79 2.26
N SER A 141 -4.98 -14.63 0.96
CA SER A 141 -5.94 -14.88 -0.12
C SER A 141 -6.54 -16.30 -0.03
N MET A 142 -5.67 -17.30 0.10
CA MET A 142 -6.08 -18.69 0.26
C MET A 142 -6.88 -18.91 1.54
N LYS A 143 -6.39 -18.43 2.69
CA LYS A 143 -7.00 -18.68 4.00
C LYS A 143 -8.39 -18.08 4.16
N PHE A 144 -8.61 -16.89 3.59
CA PHE A 144 -9.86 -16.13 3.74
C PHE A 144 -10.72 -16.12 2.48
N ASN A 145 -10.34 -16.90 1.46
CA ASN A 145 -11.01 -16.91 0.16
C ASN A 145 -11.20 -15.48 -0.41
N ALA A 146 -10.19 -14.63 -0.22
CA ALA A 146 -10.20 -13.23 -0.61
C ALA A 146 -9.41 -13.02 -1.92
N PRO A 147 -10.02 -12.54 -3.01
CA PRO A 147 -9.30 -12.24 -4.23
C PRO A 147 -8.27 -11.12 -4.01
N ILE A 148 -7.17 -11.20 -4.75
CA ILE A 148 -6.15 -10.14 -4.75
C ILE A 148 -6.46 -9.17 -5.88
N ILE A 149 -6.54 -7.88 -5.55
CA ILE A 149 -6.66 -6.78 -6.52
C ILE A 149 -5.28 -6.13 -6.63
N PRO A 150 -4.49 -6.45 -7.66
CA PRO A 150 -3.21 -5.82 -7.86
C PRO A 150 -3.40 -4.38 -8.30
N PHE A 151 -2.57 -3.47 -7.82
CA PHE A 151 -2.57 -2.09 -8.27
C PHE A 151 -1.15 -1.55 -8.42
N HIS A 152 -0.99 -0.59 -9.31
CA HIS A 152 0.23 0.19 -9.45
C HIS A 152 -0.08 1.66 -9.25
N MET A 153 0.74 2.35 -8.45
CA MET A 153 0.69 3.80 -8.34
C MET A 153 2.01 4.43 -8.74
N SER A 154 1.93 5.54 -9.46
CA SER A 154 3.08 6.35 -9.80
C SER A 154 3.52 7.18 -8.59
N GLY A 155 4.77 7.57 -8.56
CA GLY A 155 5.31 8.46 -7.55
C GLY A 155 6.80 8.21 -7.34
N SER A 156 7.47 9.21 -6.79
CA SER A 156 8.87 9.10 -6.36
C SER A 156 9.12 10.12 -5.27
N ASN A 157 10.08 9.87 -4.42
CA ASN A 157 10.56 10.83 -3.45
C ASN A 157 11.61 11.75 -4.07
N SER A 158 12.01 12.79 -3.36
CA SER A 158 13.03 13.72 -3.80
C SER A 158 14.39 13.02 -3.93
N LEU A 159 15.29 13.62 -4.69
CA LEU A 159 16.65 13.11 -4.81
C LEU A 159 17.34 13.08 -3.44
N LEU A 160 17.09 14.07 -2.60
CA LEU A 160 17.62 14.14 -1.23
C LEU A 160 17.22 12.92 -0.40
N PHE A 161 15.96 12.47 -0.50
CA PHE A 161 15.51 11.27 0.20
C PHE A 161 16.35 10.04 -0.16
N TYR A 162 16.62 9.83 -1.46
CA TYR A 162 17.42 8.69 -1.93
C TYR A 162 18.90 8.82 -1.58
N VAL A 163 19.43 10.04 -1.54
CA VAL A 163 20.80 10.29 -1.06
C VAL A 163 20.91 9.95 0.43
N LEU A 164 19.94 10.38 1.25
CA LEU A 164 19.91 10.04 2.68
C LEU A 164 19.79 8.53 2.90
N GLU A 165 19.07 7.79 2.04
CA GLU A 165 18.98 6.33 2.14
C GLU A 165 20.36 5.64 2.06
N ILE A 166 21.30 6.23 1.34
CA ILE A 166 22.65 5.67 1.19
C ILE A 166 23.49 5.94 2.45
N PHE A 167 23.37 7.14 3.03
CA PHE A 167 24.27 7.59 4.10
C PHE A 167 23.69 7.33 5.50
N ASN A 168 22.38 7.51 5.71
CA ASN A 168 21.78 7.41 7.02
C ASN A 168 20.27 7.10 6.93
N THR A 169 19.91 5.89 7.32
CA THR A 169 18.52 5.43 7.27
C THR A 169 17.60 6.15 8.26
N GLU A 170 18.11 6.62 9.40
CA GLU A 170 17.31 7.36 10.40
C GLU A 170 16.95 8.75 9.87
N LEU A 171 17.91 9.46 9.29
CA LEU A 171 17.66 10.75 8.64
C LEU A 171 16.70 10.60 7.45
N LYS A 172 16.82 9.53 6.69
CA LYS A 172 15.87 9.21 5.63
C LYS A 172 14.45 9.06 6.20
N ASP A 173 14.27 8.33 7.30
CA ASP A 173 12.95 8.10 7.90
C ASP A 173 12.34 9.40 8.45
N ILE A 174 13.15 10.28 9.05
CA ILE A 174 12.71 11.62 9.45
C ILE A 174 12.32 12.46 8.22
N SER A 175 13.03 12.32 7.10
CA SER A 175 12.74 13.06 5.88
C SER A 175 11.41 12.68 5.22
N LEU A 176 10.77 11.56 5.60
CA LEU A 176 9.45 11.16 5.11
C LEU A 176 8.37 12.22 5.40
N PHE A 177 8.45 12.92 6.52
CA PHE A 177 7.54 14.04 6.81
C PHE A 177 7.75 15.22 5.86
N LYS A 178 9.01 15.53 5.51
CA LYS A 178 9.31 16.53 4.49
C LYS A 178 8.81 16.09 3.11
N GLU A 179 8.97 14.81 2.79
CA GLU A 179 8.43 14.25 1.55
C GLU A 179 6.91 14.37 1.49
N LEU A 180 6.19 14.22 2.60
CA LEU A 180 4.74 14.44 2.64
C LEU A 180 4.39 15.87 2.20
N ILE A 181 5.11 16.88 2.69
CA ILE A 181 4.91 18.29 2.30
C ILE A 181 5.23 18.49 0.82
N ASN A 182 6.30 17.89 0.33
CA ASN A 182 6.72 17.97 -1.08
C ASN A 182 5.71 17.33 -2.05
N LYS A 183 4.78 16.50 -1.56
CA LYS A 183 3.74 15.84 -2.37
C LYS A 183 2.44 16.63 -2.48
N LYS A 184 2.38 17.83 -1.93
CA LYS A 184 1.22 18.70 -2.09
C LYS A 184 1.01 19.03 -3.57
N ASN A 185 -0.26 18.95 -4.05
CA ASN A 185 -0.67 19.19 -5.43
C ASN A 185 -0.04 18.25 -6.49
N ILE A 186 0.56 17.14 -6.07
CA ILE A 186 1.14 16.18 -7.01
C ILE A 186 0.05 15.34 -7.68
N LYS A 187 0.27 15.03 -8.96
CA LYS A 187 -0.60 14.14 -9.72
C LYS A 187 -0.13 12.69 -9.61
N TYR A 188 -1.03 11.81 -9.20
CA TYR A 188 -0.81 10.36 -9.14
C TYR A 188 -1.58 9.65 -10.24
N ASN A 189 -0.93 8.66 -10.87
CA ASN A 189 -1.60 7.72 -11.75
C ASN A 189 -1.72 6.39 -11.01
N ILE A 190 -2.95 5.94 -10.81
CA ILE A 190 -3.26 4.68 -10.13
C ILE A 190 -3.98 3.77 -11.12
N LYS A 191 -3.49 2.54 -11.30
CA LYS A 191 -4.10 1.54 -12.17
C LYS A 191 -4.41 0.28 -11.38
N PHE A 192 -5.66 -0.15 -11.40
CA PHE A 192 -6.08 -1.43 -10.81
C PHE A 192 -6.09 -2.52 -11.86
N GLY A 193 -5.45 -3.65 -11.54
CA GLY A 193 -5.51 -4.86 -12.36
C GLY A 193 -6.78 -5.65 -12.11
N LYS A 194 -7.05 -6.65 -12.96
CA LYS A 194 -8.18 -7.56 -12.77
C LYS A 194 -8.03 -8.36 -11.48
N PRO A 195 -9.14 -8.66 -10.79
CA PRO A 195 -9.12 -9.51 -9.61
C PRO A 195 -8.47 -10.87 -9.89
N ILE A 196 -7.50 -11.24 -9.08
CA ILE A 196 -6.88 -12.57 -9.08
C ILE A 196 -7.66 -13.42 -8.10
N LYS A 197 -8.21 -14.54 -8.58
CA LYS A 197 -8.98 -15.49 -7.75
C LYS A 197 -8.13 -16.00 -6.58
N PRO A 198 -8.76 -16.39 -5.45
CA PRO A 198 -8.04 -16.99 -4.34
C PRO A 198 -7.24 -18.22 -4.76
N PHE A 199 -6.09 -18.38 -4.13
CA PHE A 199 -5.20 -19.51 -4.39
C PHE A 199 -5.66 -20.76 -3.64
N SER A 200 -5.29 -21.93 -4.14
CA SER A 200 -5.54 -23.24 -3.52
C SER A 200 -4.26 -23.89 -3.00
N VAL A 201 -4.39 -24.95 -2.25
CA VAL A 201 -3.27 -25.78 -1.79
C VAL A 201 -2.52 -26.35 -2.99
N GLY A 202 -1.18 -26.39 -2.91
CA GLY A 202 -0.32 -26.92 -3.99
C GLY A 202 0.35 -25.84 -4.84
N HIS A 203 0.00 -24.56 -4.68
CA HIS A 203 0.72 -23.46 -5.32
C HIS A 203 2.05 -23.16 -4.61
N ASP A 204 3.08 -22.85 -5.41
CA ASP A 204 4.31 -22.23 -4.90
C ASP A 204 4.04 -20.76 -4.60
N PHE A 205 3.90 -20.43 -3.33
CA PHE A 205 3.49 -19.10 -2.87
C PHE A 205 4.50 -18.01 -3.25
N GLU A 206 5.79 -18.32 -3.24
CA GLU A 206 6.81 -17.33 -3.59
C GLU A 206 6.82 -17.07 -5.09
N LYS A 207 6.70 -18.11 -5.90
CA LYS A 207 6.60 -18.01 -7.36
C LYS A 207 5.35 -17.22 -7.77
N GLU A 208 4.18 -17.50 -7.17
CA GLU A 208 2.95 -16.77 -7.46
C GLU A 208 3.04 -15.31 -7.00
N THR A 209 3.61 -15.05 -5.84
CA THR A 209 3.87 -13.68 -5.35
C THR A 209 4.76 -12.91 -6.33
N LYS A 210 5.82 -13.55 -6.84
CA LYS A 210 6.71 -12.94 -7.82
C LYS A 210 6.02 -12.64 -9.15
N LYS A 211 5.11 -13.49 -9.59
CA LYS A 211 4.29 -13.22 -10.79
C LYS A 211 3.41 -11.98 -10.61
N ILE A 212 2.75 -11.84 -9.44
CA ILE A 212 1.91 -10.67 -9.14
C ILE A 212 2.78 -9.42 -9.07
N GLN A 213 3.93 -9.47 -8.39
CA GLN A 213 4.87 -8.35 -8.34
C GLN A 213 5.29 -7.91 -9.74
N ASN A 214 5.71 -8.85 -10.59
CA ASN A 214 6.11 -8.56 -11.98
C ASN A 214 4.96 -7.95 -12.79
N TYR A 215 3.74 -8.44 -12.60
CA TYR A 215 2.55 -7.88 -13.25
C TYR A 215 2.32 -6.42 -12.82
N VAL A 216 2.43 -6.12 -11.53
CA VAL A 216 2.28 -4.74 -11.02
C VAL A 216 3.39 -3.84 -11.58
N GLU A 217 4.64 -4.27 -11.53
CA GLU A 217 5.78 -3.44 -11.93
C GLU A 217 5.86 -3.24 -13.45
N TYR A 218 5.72 -4.33 -14.22
CA TYR A 218 6.06 -4.33 -15.65
C TYR A 218 4.85 -4.31 -16.60
N THR A 219 3.65 -4.58 -16.09
CA THR A 219 2.44 -4.53 -16.90
C THR A 219 1.57 -3.33 -16.53
N LEU A 220 1.19 -3.20 -15.26
CA LEU A 220 0.40 -2.06 -14.81
C LEU A 220 1.23 -0.77 -14.77
N GLY A 221 2.50 -0.86 -14.37
CA GLY A 221 3.41 0.29 -14.25
C GLY A 221 3.89 0.86 -15.58
N ARG A 222 3.72 0.15 -16.70
CA ARG A 222 4.10 0.69 -18.01
C ARG A 222 3.26 1.92 -18.35
N PRO A 223 3.88 3.02 -18.86
CA PRO A 223 3.11 4.08 -19.48
C PRO A 223 2.29 3.46 -20.63
N PRO A 224 1.08 4.00 -20.94
CA PRO A 224 0.35 3.57 -22.12
C PRO A 224 1.29 3.67 -23.32
N SER A 225 1.40 2.58 -24.08
CA SER A 225 2.18 2.59 -25.32
C SER A 225 1.65 3.72 -26.18
N ILE A 226 2.47 4.72 -26.43
CA ILE A 226 2.19 5.70 -27.48
C ILE A 226 2.27 4.87 -28.76
N PHE A 227 1.12 4.53 -29.32
CA PHE A 227 1.08 4.03 -30.69
C PHE A 227 1.71 5.13 -31.55
N LYS A 228 2.96 4.92 -31.95
CA LYS A 228 3.51 5.67 -33.07
C LYS A 228 2.71 5.25 -34.30
N ILE A 229 1.76 6.07 -34.65
CA ILE A 229 1.18 6.05 -35.99
C ILE A 229 2.29 6.61 -36.88
N PHE A 230 2.95 5.71 -37.61
CA PHE A 230 3.74 6.06 -38.78
C PHE A 230 2.87 5.86 -40.00
#